data_d4e3f9a7bee42c908c16dfdf23e92eb0
#
_entry.id   d4e3f9a7bee42c908c16dfdf23e92eb0
#
_cell.length_a   1.000
_cell.length_b   1.000
_cell.length_c   1.000
_cell.angle_alpha   90.00
_cell.angle_beta   90.00
_cell.angle_gamma   90.00
#
_symmetry.space_group_name_H-M   'P 1'
#
loop_
_entity.id
_entity.type
_entity.pdbx_description
1 polymer ?
#
loop_
_entity_poly.entity_id
_entity_poly.type
_entity_poly.pdbx_seq_one_letter_code
_entity_poly.pdbx_strand_id
1 'polypeptide(L)' 'YEELLIASVKNHPTAHNIWMVHRCYNDTENPKREKFAELMKDLKNDRSVSSEIKSSIDEFDWEY' A
#
# COMPACT_ATOMS: atom_id res chain seq x y z
N TYR A 1 5.56 5.56 13.12
CA TYR A 1 4.82 6.16 12.01
C TYR A 1 4.40 5.14 10.95
N GLU A 2 5.36 4.33 10.47
CA GLU A 2 5.07 3.35 9.41
C GLU A 2 4.12 2.26 9.86
N GLU A 3 4.18 1.83 11.10
CA GLU A 3 3.26 0.84 11.62
C GLU A 3 1.84 1.38 11.74
N LEU A 4 1.72 2.65 12.10
CA LEU A 4 0.42 3.32 12.10
C LEU A 4 -0.13 3.45 10.69
N LEU A 5 0.73 3.72 9.74
CA LEU A 5 0.34 3.79 8.34
C LEU A 5 -0.15 2.44 7.82
N ILE A 6 0.55 1.36 8.14
CA ILE A 6 0.15 0.01 7.75
C ILE A 6 -1.22 -0.32 8.35
N ALA A 7 -1.42 -0.04 9.62
CA ALA A 7 -2.70 -0.30 10.28
C ALA A 7 -3.83 0.53 9.66
N SER A 8 -3.55 1.78 9.36
CA SER A 8 -4.53 2.67 8.72
C SER A 8 -4.96 2.15 7.36
N VAL A 9 -3.99 1.70 6.56
CA VAL A 9 -4.28 1.16 5.21
C VAL A 9 -5.06 -0.14 5.31
N LYS A 10 -4.72 -1.01 6.25
CA LYS A 10 -5.45 -2.27 6.43
C LYS A 10 -6.89 -2.05 6.84
N ASN A 11 -7.12 -1.08 7.73
CA ASN A 11 -8.46 -0.83 8.27
C ASN A 11 -9.31 0.07 7.37
N HIS A 12 -8.68 1.00 6.69
CA HIS A 12 -9.39 1.99 5.88
C HIS A 12 -8.51 2.50 4.74
N PRO A 13 -8.33 1.70 3.68
CA PRO A 13 -7.48 2.11 2.56
C PRO A 13 -8.08 3.30 1.82
N THR A 14 -7.24 4.30 1.56
CA THR A 14 -7.61 5.48 0.78
C THR A 14 -6.50 5.76 -0.23
N ALA A 15 -6.82 6.51 -1.27
CA ALA A 15 -5.82 6.91 -2.26
C ALA A 15 -4.65 7.65 -1.60
N HIS A 16 -4.95 8.49 -0.63
CA HIS A 16 -3.92 9.23 0.10
C HIS A 16 -2.98 8.30 0.89
N ASN A 17 -3.55 7.32 1.59
CA ASN A 17 -2.75 6.36 2.34
C ASN A 17 -1.87 5.52 1.42
N ILE A 18 -2.38 5.14 0.27
CA ILE A 18 -1.64 4.37 -0.71
C ILE A 18 -0.46 5.19 -1.26
N TRP A 19 -0.68 6.47 -1.51
CA TRP A 19 0.37 7.38 -1.93
C TRP A 19 1.47 7.47 -0.87
N MET A 20 1.11 7.58 0.39
CA MET A 20 2.07 7.62 1.48
C MET A 20 2.86 6.31 1.60
N VAL A 21 2.19 5.17 1.42
CA VAL A 21 2.86 3.86 1.41
C VAL A 21 3.87 3.81 0.27
N HIS A 22 3.50 4.31 -0.90
CA HIS A 22 4.42 4.33 -2.04
C HIS A 22 5.65 5.18 -1.77
N ARG A 23 5.49 6.31 -1.10
CA ARG A 23 6.64 7.13 -0.72
C ARG A 23 7.61 6.36 0.18
N CYS A 24 7.10 5.61 1.14
CA CYS A 24 7.93 4.77 2.00
C CYS A 24 8.56 3.63 1.21
N TYR A 25 7.81 3.04 0.29
CA TYR A 25 8.28 1.96 -0.56
C TYR A 25 9.42 2.39 -1.48
N ASN A 26 9.38 3.63 -1.98
CA ASN A 26 10.43 4.15 -2.85
C ASN A 26 11.77 4.34 -2.17
N ASP A 27 11.79 4.37 -0.84
CA ASP A 27 13.04 4.39 -0.11
C ASP A 27 13.64 2.99 -0.12
N THR A 28 14.63 2.77 -0.99
CA THR A 28 15.24 1.46 -1.17
C THR A 28 15.97 0.94 0.06
N GLU A 29 16.26 1.81 1.02
CA GLU A 29 16.92 1.44 2.27
C GLU A 29 15.91 1.14 3.38
N ASN A 30 14.63 1.34 3.14
CA ASN A 30 13.61 1.11 4.15
C ASN A 30 13.44 -0.40 4.40
N PRO A 31 13.67 -0.87 5.65
CA PRO A 31 13.58 -2.29 5.95
C PRO A 31 12.16 -2.85 5.83
N LYS A 32 11.14 -1.99 5.78
CA LYS A 32 9.74 -2.41 5.65
C LYS A 32 9.24 -2.37 4.22
N ARG A 33 10.13 -2.14 3.26
CA ARG A 33 9.79 -2.01 1.85
C ARG A 33 9.02 -3.23 1.33
N GLU A 34 9.51 -4.42 1.64
CA GLU A 34 8.85 -5.65 1.21
C GLU A 34 7.47 -5.81 1.84
N LYS A 35 7.34 -5.37 3.08
CA LYS A 35 6.08 -5.42 3.81
C LYS A 35 5.01 -4.55 3.15
N PHE A 36 5.40 -3.38 2.69
CA PHE A 36 4.49 -2.48 1.97
C PHE A 36 4.05 -3.08 0.64
N ALA A 37 4.97 -3.69 -0.11
CA ALA A 37 4.64 -4.32 -1.38
C ALA A 37 3.67 -5.48 -1.16
N GLU A 38 3.90 -6.30 -0.14
CA GLU A 38 3.01 -7.41 0.20
C GLU A 38 1.63 -6.91 0.61
N LEU A 39 1.58 -5.84 1.38
CA LEU A 39 0.31 -5.22 1.78
C LEU A 39 -0.50 -4.79 0.57
N MET A 40 0.15 -4.16 -0.41
CA MET A 40 -0.54 -3.72 -1.63
C MET A 40 -1.04 -4.90 -2.45
N LYS A 41 -0.26 -5.97 -2.52
CA LYS A 41 -0.67 -7.19 -3.20
C LYS A 41 -1.92 -7.79 -2.55
N ASP A 42 -1.93 -7.84 -1.22
CA ASP A 42 -3.07 -8.37 -0.47
C ASP A 42 -4.32 -7.53 -0.71
N LEU A 43 -4.19 -6.21 -0.73
CA LEU A 43 -5.31 -5.31 -1.00
C LEU A 43 -5.87 -5.50 -2.41
N LYS A 44 -5.01 -5.71 -3.39
CA LYS A 44 -5.46 -5.94 -4.76
C LYS A 44 -6.24 -7.25 -4.90
N ASN A 45 -5.95 -8.22 -4.07
CA ASN A 45 -6.62 -9.52 -4.10
C ASN A 45 -7.83 -9.58 -3.16
N ASP A 46 -8.06 -8.54 -2.37
CA ASP A 46 -9.15 -8.50 -1.41
C ASP A 46 -10.44 -8.01 -2.10
N ARG A 47 -11.48 -8.83 -2.04
CA ARG A 47 -12.77 -8.53 -2.66
C ARG A 47 -13.51 -7.38 -1.98
N SER A 48 -13.20 -7.12 -0.72
CA SER A 48 -13.84 -6.02 0.03
C SER A 48 -13.29 -4.65 -0.33
N VAL A 49 -12.14 -4.62 -1.02
CA VAL A 49 -11.51 -3.36 -1.45
C VAL A 49 -12.16 -2.91 -2.76
N SER A 50 -12.54 -1.63 -2.82
CA SER A 50 -13.20 -1.09 -4.01
C SER A 50 -12.26 -1.05 -5.21
N SER A 51 -12.83 -1.04 -6.42
CA SER A 51 -12.05 -0.95 -7.65
C SER A 51 -11.31 0.38 -7.75
N GLU A 52 -11.85 1.43 -7.18
CA GLU A 52 -11.21 2.75 -7.13
C GLU A 52 -9.89 2.70 -6.36
N ILE A 53 -9.89 2.03 -5.22
CA ILE A 53 -8.68 1.85 -4.43
C ILE A 53 -7.67 0.97 -5.16
N LYS A 54 -8.14 -0.10 -5.80
CA LYS A 54 -7.27 -0.97 -6.59
C LYS A 54 -6.62 -0.21 -7.75
N SER A 55 -7.36 0.69 -8.39
CA SER A 55 -6.81 1.56 -9.43
C SER A 55 -5.72 2.48 -8.89
N SER A 56 -5.90 3.00 -7.69
CA SER A 56 -4.90 3.83 -7.05
C SER A 56 -3.60 3.05 -6.79
N ILE A 57 -3.72 1.78 -6.42
CA ILE A 57 -2.55 0.92 -6.24
C ILE A 57 -1.84 0.72 -7.57
N ASP A 58 -2.60 0.50 -8.65
CA ASP A 58 -2.04 0.26 -9.99
C ASP A 58 -1.36 1.48 -10.60
N GLU A 59 -1.59 2.68 -10.07
CA GLU A 59 -0.91 3.88 -10.53
C GLU A 59 0.59 3.89 -10.22
N PHE A 60 1.02 3.02 -9.33
CA PHE A 60 2.41 2.96 -8.87
C PHE A 60 3.03 1.61 -9.23
N ASP A 61 4.36 1.61 -9.35
CA ASP A 61 5.13 0.39 -9.59
C ASP A 61 5.48 -0.27 -8.26
N TRP A 62 5.07 -1.52 -8.10
CA TRP A 62 5.39 -2.32 -6.93
C TRP A 62 6.08 -3.61 -7.38
N GLU A 63 7.09 -4.04 -6.65
CA GLU A 63 7.81 -5.28 -6.92
C GLU A 63 7.22 -6.43 -6.08
N TYR A 64 6.10 -6.95 -6.52
CA TYR A 64 5.49 -8.06 -5.80
C TYR A 64 5.08 -9.20 -6.72
#